data_ba7c90e9b5dfbfff2d19757e90d5f43d
#
_entry.id   ba7c90e9b5dfbfff2d19757e90d5f43d
#
_cell.length_a   1.000
_cell.length_b   1.000
_cell.length_c   1.000
_cell.angle_alpha   90.00
_cell.angle_beta   90.00
_cell.angle_gamma   90.00
#
_symmetry.space_group_name_H-M   'P 1'
#
loop_
_entity.id
_entity.type
_entity.pdbx_description
1 polymer ?
#
loop_
_entity_poly.entity_id
_entity_poly.type
_entity_poly.pdbx_seq_one_letter_code
_entity_poly.pdbx_strand_id
1 'polypeptide(L)'
;MKPRILFILHLPPPIHGAAMMGKYIQESELINSSFDCFCINLATAGSLSDIGHVSLEKLLKYLLLLRYISHVVKEIRPELVYITPNAGGKAFFKDFIVVQMLKSMGCKIIAHYHNKGVSAYQSKWIYNFLYKRFFSNLKVILLAENLYKDIAKYVKREDVYICPNGIPSSCKEEMEARRNNVIPHLLFLSNLLISKGVIVLLDALKILKEKEYTFVCQFIGGETAEINAVQFFEEVNKRELSDLVTYVGRKVREEKEAFFRQADIFVFPTYYETFGLVNLEAMEYKLPVISTNEGGIPDIVKDGENGLICEKQNPVSL
;
A
#
# COMPACT_ATOMS: atom_id res chain seq x y z
N MET A 1 23.65 26.68 -4.55
CA MET A 1 22.96 26.11 -3.37
C MET A 1 21.98 25.05 -3.88
N LYS A 2 21.84 23.92 -3.19
CA LYS A 2 20.80 22.94 -3.54
C LYS A 2 19.42 23.49 -3.21
N PRO A 3 18.36 23.17 -4.00
CA PRO A 3 16.99 23.53 -3.64
C PRO A 3 16.58 22.89 -2.31
N ARG A 4 15.89 23.66 -1.46
CA ARG A 4 15.42 23.19 -0.15
C ARG A 4 14.04 22.55 -0.27
N ILE A 5 13.95 21.29 0.15
CA ILE A 5 12.69 20.54 0.14
C ILE A 5 12.31 20.14 1.56
N LEU A 6 11.07 20.43 1.93
CA LEU A 6 10.48 19.92 3.17
C LEU A 6 9.62 18.70 2.84
N PHE A 7 10.04 17.54 3.34
CA PHE A 7 9.31 16.29 3.27
C PHE A 7 8.44 16.12 4.52
N ILE A 8 7.14 15.97 4.33
CA ILE A 8 6.16 15.70 5.39
C ILE A 8 5.60 14.30 5.13
N LEU A 9 6.17 13.29 5.77
CA LEU A 9 6.03 11.88 5.44
C LEU A 9 5.40 11.08 6.58
N HIS A 10 4.78 9.96 6.24
CA HIS A 10 4.57 8.89 7.20
C HIS A 10 5.84 8.06 7.28
N LEU A 11 6.40 7.93 8.50
CA LEU A 11 7.60 7.14 8.77
C LEU A 11 7.27 6.04 9.79
N PRO A 12 7.96 4.88 9.75
CA PRO A 12 7.81 3.84 10.76
C PRO A 12 8.23 4.34 12.17
N PRO A 13 7.64 3.85 13.28
CA PRO A 13 6.47 2.99 13.37
C PRO A 13 5.15 3.74 13.16
N PRO A 14 4.02 3.05 12.79
CA PRO A 14 3.89 1.62 12.49
C PRO A 14 4.38 1.27 11.08
N ILE A 15 4.80 0.00 10.87
CA ILE A 15 5.27 -0.49 9.57
C ILE A 15 4.06 -0.78 8.66
N HIS A 16 3.94 -0.04 7.56
CA HIS A 16 2.99 -0.23 6.47
C HIS A 16 3.57 0.35 5.18
N GLY A 17 2.98 0.02 4.01
CA GLY A 17 3.54 0.38 2.71
C GLY A 17 3.93 1.85 2.56
N ALA A 18 3.02 2.79 2.88
CA ALA A 18 3.31 4.22 2.80
C ALA A 18 4.46 4.66 3.73
N ALA A 19 4.54 4.10 4.95
CA ALA A 19 5.62 4.42 5.88
C ALA A 19 6.98 3.89 5.39
N MET A 20 7.00 2.72 4.76
CA MET A 20 8.22 2.18 4.15
C MET A 20 8.68 3.03 2.96
N MET A 21 7.76 3.49 2.12
CA MET A 21 8.11 4.42 1.03
C MET A 21 8.65 5.75 1.58
N GLY A 22 8.03 6.28 2.64
CA GLY A 22 8.55 7.47 3.34
C GLY A 22 9.99 7.28 3.83
N LYS A 23 10.28 6.12 4.41
CA LYS A 23 11.65 5.77 4.84
C LYS A 23 12.62 5.70 3.66
N TYR A 24 12.25 5.05 2.54
CA TYR A 24 13.11 4.97 1.36
C TYR A 24 13.38 6.34 0.74
N ILE A 25 12.39 7.25 0.74
CA ILE A 25 12.60 8.64 0.31
C ILE A 25 13.60 9.34 1.23
N GLN A 26 13.46 9.20 2.55
CA GLN A 26 14.33 9.83 3.54
C GLN A 26 15.77 9.32 3.44
N GLU A 27 15.96 8.02 3.17
CA GLU A 27 17.27 7.36 3.08
C GLU A 27 17.88 7.40 1.67
N SER A 28 17.20 7.95 0.67
CA SER A 28 17.66 7.97 -0.71
C SER A 28 18.90 8.86 -0.89
N GLU A 29 20.02 8.26 -1.27
CA GLU A 29 21.26 8.97 -1.58
C GLU A 29 21.08 9.94 -2.74
N LEU A 30 20.32 9.56 -3.77
CA LEU A 30 20.04 10.40 -4.94
C LEU A 30 19.29 11.68 -4.52
N ILE A 31 18.27 11.56 -3.69
CA ILE A 31 17.49 12.71 -3.20
C ILE A 31 18.37 13.59 -2.31
N ASN A 32 19.07 13.01 -1.34
CA ASN A 32 19.90 13.74 -0.39
C ASN A 32 21.13 14.38 -1.05
N SER A 33 21.64 13.81 -2.14
CA SER A 33 22.72 14.43 -2.92
C SER A 33 22.22 15.58 -3.80
N SER A 34 20.95 15.52 -4.28
CA SER A 34 20.37 16.50 -5.20
C SER A 34 19.76 17.71 -4.50
N PHE A 35 19.21 17.52 -3.30
CA PHE A 35 18.43 18.52 -2.57
C PHE A 35 18.95 18.73 -1.14
N ASP A 36 18.62 19.87 -0.56
CA ASP A 36 18.77 20.15 0.87
C ASP A 36 17.45 19.72 1.56
N CYS A 37 17.48 18.52 2.18
CA CYS A 37 16.30 17.78 2.60
C CYS A 37 16.01 17.95 4.09
N PHE A 38 14.79 18.33 4.42
CA PHE A 38 14.26 18.41 5.77
C PHE A 38 13.06 17.46 5.88
N CYS A 39 13.00 16.62 6.91
CA CYS A 39 11.94 15.63 7.08
C CYS A 39 11.14 15.84 8.36
N ILE A 40 9.81 15.79 8.25
CA ILE A 40 8.88 15.80 9.38
C ILE A 40 8.00 14.54 9.30
N ASN A 41 7.88 13.81 10.41
CA ASN A 41 7.00 12.65 10.49
C ASN A 41 5.57 13.08 10.83
N LEU A 42 4.61 12.75 9.95
CA LEU A 42 3.17 12.97 10.15
C LEU A 42 2.50 11.94 11.08
N ALA A 43 3.18 10.85 11.43
CA ALA A 43 2.61 9.81 12.25
C ALA A 43 2.31 10.33 13.66
N THR A 44 1.04 10.23 14.06
CA THR A 44 0.57 10.53 15.43
C THR A 44 0.18 9.28 16.20
N ALA A 45 0.24 8.10 15.58
CA ALA A 45 -0.05 6.81 16.16
C ALA A 45 1.25 6.05 16.41
N GLY A 46 1.41 5.47 17.60
CA GLY A 46 2.58 4.66 17.94
C GLY A 46 2.46 3.19 17.50
N SER A 47 1.23 2.69 17.30
CA SER A 47 0.93 1.32 16.90
C SER A 47 -0.19 1.25 15.85
N LEU A 48 -0.34 0.11 15.18
CA LEU A 48 -1.45 -0.12 14.24
C LEU A 48 -2.81 -0.09 14.93
N SER A 49 -2.91 -0.57 16.17
CA SER A 49 -4.12 -0.54 16.99
C SER A 49 -4.57 0.87 17.39
N ASP A 50 -3.65 1.82 17.43
CA ASP A 50 -3.95 3.22 17.76
C ASP A 50 -4.55 4.01 16.61
N ILE A 51 -4.53 3.46 15.40
CA ILE A 51 -5.05 4.14 14.21
C ILE A 51 -6.58 4.28 14.32
N GLY A 52 -7.07 5.52 14.17
CA GLY A 52 -8.50 5.81 14.19
C GLY A 52 -9.10 6.18 15.54
N HIS A 53 -8.39 5.97 16.66
CA HIS A 53 -8.82 6.43 17.99
C HIS A 53 -8.47 7.90 18.21
N VAL A 54 -9.43 8.68 18.69
CA VAL A 54 -9.24 10.09 19.05
C VAL A 54 -9.09 10.21 20.56
N SER A 55 -8.00 10.83 21.01
CA SER A 55 -7.78 11.17 22.42
C SER A 55 -7.32 12.62 22.55
N LEU A 56 -7.51 13.22 23.71
CA LEU A 56 -7.05 14.58 23.99
C LEU A 56 -5.53 14.70 23.83
N GLU A 57 -4.80 13.70 24.22
CA GLU A 57 -3.35 13.63 24.04
C GLU A 57 -2.95 13.68 22.55
N LYS A 58 -3.65 12.93 21.70
CA LYS A 58 -3.42 12.94 20.23
C LYS A 58 -3.76 14.29 19.63
N LEU A 59 -4.79 14.97 20.14
CA LEU A 59 -5.13 16.34 19.70
C LEU A 59 -4.02 17.32 20.07
N LEU A 60 -3.52 17.27 21.30
CA LEU A 60 -2.42 18.14 21.74
C LEU A 60 -1.14 17.88 20.92
N LYS A 61 -0.77 16.60 20.73
CA LYS A 61 0.36 16.23 19.85
C LYS A 61 0.19 16.77 18.43
N TYR A 62 -1.02 16.72 17.90
CA TYR A 62 -1.31 17.25 16.57
C TYR A 62 -1.17 18.79 16.52
N LEU A 63 -1.66 19.53 17.52
CA LEU A 63 -1.48 20.99 17.60
C LEU A 63 0.00 21.38 17.72
N LEU A 64 0.78 20.63 18.50
CA LEU A 64 2.23 20.82 18.58
C LEU A 64 2.91 20.55 17.23
N LEU A 65 2.49 19.50 16.52
CA LEU A 65 2.98 19.20 15.17
C LEU A 65 2.70 20.34 14.18
N LEU A 66 1.48 20.93 14.19
CA LEU A 66 1.16 22.08 13.34
C LEU A 66 2.06 23.29 13.65
N ARG A 67 2.30 23.57 14.93
CA ARG A 67 3.22 24.65 15.34
C ARG A 67 4.64 24.38 14.88
N TYR A 68 5.11 23.13 15.02
CA TYR A 68 6.42 22.72 14.59
C TYR A 68 6.60 22.84 13.08
N ILE A 69 5.65 22.34 12.28
CA ILE A 69 5.65 22.51 10.82
C ILE A 69 5.73 24.00 10.44
N SER A 70 4.89 24.85 11.07
CA SER A 70 4.88 26.30 10.80
C SER A 70 6.22 26.97 11.14
N HIS A 71 6.85 26.56 12.24
CA HIS A 71 8.19 27.05 12.65
C HIS A 71 9.24 26.67 11.62
N VAL A 72 9.31 25.38 11.28
CA VAL A 72 10.28 24.86 10.30
C VAL A 72 10.12 25.54 8.93
N VAL A 73 8.88 25.70 8.44
CA VAL A 73 8.64 26.39 7.15
C VAL A 73 9.15 27.83 7.16
N LYS A 74 8.95 28.57 8.27
CA LYS A 74 9.46 29.95 8.39
C LYS A 74 10.98 30.04 8.44
N GLU A 75 11.61 29.08 9.10
CA GLU A 75 13.05 29.01 9.28
C GLU A 75 13.77 28.62 7.97
N ILE A 76 13.37 27.48 7.38
CA ILE A 76 14.07 26.93 6.21
C ILE A 76 13.62 27.54 4.89
N ARG A 77 12.40 28.12 4.84
CA ARG A 77 11.77 28.68 3.62
C ARG A 77 11.91 27.71 2.43
N PRO A 78 11.25 26.54 2.48
CA PRO A 78 11.40 25.52 1.47
C PRO A 78 10.89 26.00 0.11
N GLU A 79 11.58 25.62 -0.96
CA GLU A 79 11.16 25.90 -2.33
C GLU A 79 10.00 24.97 -2.75
N LEU A 80 9.94 23.78 -2.13
CA LEU A 80 8.90 22.80 -2.33
C LEU A 80 8.60 22.05 -1.03
N VAL A 81 7.32 21.82 -0.77
CA VAL A 81 6.85 20.90 0.27
C VAL A 81 6.30 19.64 -0.41
N TYR A 82 6.89 18.50 -0.08
CA TYR A 82 6.41 17.20 -0.50
C TYR A 82 5.65 16.55 0.67
N ILE A 83 4.40 16.14 0.43
CA ILE A 83 3.55 15.56 1.48
C ILE A 83 2.91 14.25 1.01
N THR A 84 2.77 13.26 1.93
CA THR A 84 2.07 11.99 1.68
C THR A 84 0.72 11.98 2.41
N PRO A 85 -0.36 12.53 1.83
CA PRO A 85 -1.64 12.65 2.50
C PRO A 85 -2.49 11.38 2.41
N ASN A 86 -3.51 11.31 3.26
CA ASN A 86 -4.54 10.29 3.20
C ASN A 86 -5.70 10.70 2.27
N ALA A 87 -6.21 9.76 1.49
CA ALA A 87 -7.30 10.01 0.54
C ALA A 87 -8.66 10.22 1.20
N GLY A 88 -8.88 9.71 2.41
CA GLY A 88 -10.19 9.79 3.05
C GLY A 88 -10.16 9.49 4.56
N GLY A 89 -11.34 9.32 5.14
CA GLY A 89 -11.53 9.03 6.56
C GLY A 89 -11.11 10.19 7.48
N LYS A 90 -10.95 9.89 8.77
CA LYS A 90 -10.55 10.91 9.77
C LYS A 90 -9.13 11.45 9.53
N ALA A 91 -8.26 10.66 8.93
CA ALA A 91 -6.89 11.07 8.62
C ALA A 91 -6.85 12.20 7.59
N PHE A 92 -7.71 12.17 6.58
CA PHE A 92 -7.81 13.23 5.58
C PHE A 92 -8.07 14.62 6.20
N PHE A 93 -8.91 14.73 7.24
CA PHE A 93 -9.19 16.03 7.88
C PHE A 93 -7.94 16.64 8.52
N LYS A 94 -7.07 15.82 9.12
CA LYS A 94 -5.79 16.28 9.66
C LYS A 94 -4.88 16.78 8.54
N ASP A 95 -4.74 15.98 7.49
CA ASP A 95 -3.88 16.34 6.36
C ASP A 95 -4.41 17.57 5.61
N PHE A 96 -5.73 17.74 5.54
CA PHE A 96 -6.36 18.94 5.00
C PHE A 96 -5.92 20.20 5.75
N ILE A 97 -5.93 20.19 7.10
CA ILE A 97 -5.52 21.34 7.91
C ILE A 97 -4.04 21.66 7.65
N VAL A 98 -3.16 20.64 7.61
CA VAL A 98 -1.73 20.84 7.28
C VAL A 98 -1.58 21.50 5.92
N VAL A 99 -2.27 20.97 4.88
CA VAL A 99 -2.17 21.53 3.52
C VAL A 99 -2.71 22.95 3.44
N GLN A 100 -3.85 23.27 4.11
CA GLN A 100 -4.37 24.64 4.13
C GLN A 100 -3.41 25.61 4.84
N MET A 101 -2.80 25.19 5.94
CA MET A 101 -1.77 25.99 6.64
C MET A 101 -0.56 26.25 5.72
N LEU A 102 -0.05 25.23 5.05
CA LEU A 102 1.07 25.38 4.11
C LEU A 102 0.74 26.31 2.94
N LYS A 103 -0.48 26.22 2.41
CA LYS A 103 -0.98 27.14 1.37
C LYS A 103 -1.06 28.59 1.87
N SER A 104 -1.57 28.81 3.09
CA SER A 104 -1.63 30.15 3.68
C SER A 104 -0.25 30.76 3.93
N MET A 105 0.78 29.92 4.04
CA MET A 105 2.18 30.33 4.13
C MET A 105 2.88 30.52 2.76
N GLY A 106 2.14 30.35 1.65
CA GLY A 106 2.66 30.53 0.30
C GLY A 106 3.54 29.38 -0.21
N CYS A 107 3.50 28.21 0.42
CA CYS A 107 4.31 27.08 0.01
C CYS A 107 3.82 26.48 -1.32
N LYS A 108 4.77 26.12 -2.20
CA LYS A 108 4.50 25.20 -3.32
C LYS A 108 4.41 23.79 -2.78
N ILE A 109 3.35 23.04 -3.13
CA ILE A 109 3.09 21.74 -2.54
C ILE A 109 2.91 20.71 -3.64
N ILE A 110 3.54 19.56 -3.46
CA ILE A 110 3.28 18.34 -4.22
C ILE A 110 2.78 17.25 -3.28
N ALA A 111 1.64 16.65 -3.60
CA ALA A 111 1.01 15.60 -2.79
C ALA A 111 1.21 14.25 -3.47
N HIS A 112 1.92 13.33 -2.80
CA HIS A 112 2.13 11.96 -3.30
C HIS A 112 1.21 11.00 -2.57
N TYR A 113 0.26 10.42 -3.31
CA TYR A 113 -0.72 9.49 -2.76
C TYR A 113 -0.22 8.05 -2.81
N HIS A 114 -0.07 7.43 -1.63
CA HIS A 114 0.20 6.00 -1.46
C HIS A 114 -1.07 5.20 -1.13
N ASN A 115 -2.22 5.85 -1.18
CA ASN A 115 -3.54 5.26 -0.95
C ASN A 115 -4.55 5.86 -1.94
N LYS A 116 -5.72 5.23 -2.05
CA LYS A 116 -6.83 5.69 -2.88
C LYS A 116 -8.11 5.80 -2.05
N GLY A 117 -9.15 6.44 -2.59
CA GLY A 117 -10.46 6.55 -1.95
C GLY A 117 -11.09 7.93 -2.04
N VAL A 118 -10.48 8.88 -2.73
CA VAL A 118 -11.07 10.21 -2.96
C VAL A 118 -12.43 10.06 -3.66
N SER A 119 -12.51 9.22 -4.70
CA SER A 119 -13.75 8.94 -5.43
C SER A 119 -14.85 8.34 -4.54
N ALA A 120 -14.50 7.53 -3.55
CA ALA A 120 -15.46 6.92 -2.63
C ALA A 120 -16.15 7.94 -1.70
N TYR A 121 -15.50 9.08 -1.43
CA TYR A 121 -16.04 10.11 -0.55
C TYR A 121 -16.59 11.34 -1.31
N GLN A 122 -16.33 11.45 -2.60
CA GLN A 122 -16.65 12.66 -3.39
C GLN A 122 -18.14 12.98 -3.51
N SER A 123 -19.02 12.01 -3.28
CA SER A 123 -20.49 12.23 -3.24
C SER A 123 -20.95 12.92 -1.97
N LYS A 124 -20.19 12.84 -0.88
CA LYS A 124 -20.48 13.51 0.39
C LYS A 124 -20.13 14.99 0.27
N TRP A 125 -21.09 15.89 0.48
CA TRP A 125 -20.94 17.33 0.23
C TRP A 125 -19.75 17.97 0.97
N ILE A 126 -19.50 17.57 2.24
CA ILE A 126 -18.38 18.05 3.05
C ILE A 126 -17.05 17.65 2.38
N TYR A 127 -16.89 16.38 2.03
CA TYR A 127 -15.67 15.90 1.37
C TYR A 127 -15.47 16.57 0.01
N ASN A 128 -16.54 16.71 -0.79
CA ASN A 128 -16.45 17.37 -2.09
C ASN A 128 -15.99 18.84 -1.95
N PHE A 129 -16.50 19.57 -0.96
CA PHE A 129 -16.06 20.93 -0.69
C PHE A 129 -14.59 20.98 -0.24
N LEU A 130 -14.19 20.08 0.67
CA LEU A 130 -12.82 20.04 1.17
C LEU A 130 -11.83 19.58 0.08
N TYR A 131 -12.19 18.59 -0.74
CA TYR A 131 -11.33 18.17 -1.85
C TYR A 131 -11.09 19.27 -2.87
N LYS A 132 -12.12 20.06 -3.24
CA LYS A 132 -11.93 21.22 -4.11
C LYS A 132 -10.88 22.19 -3.56
N ARG A 133 -10.90 22.44 -2.24
CA ARG A 133 -9.91 23.30 -1.58
C ARG A 133 -8.55 22.61 -1.41
N PHE A 134 -8.57 21.32 -1.11
CA PHE A 134 -7.35 20.56 -0.93
C PHE A 134 -6.52 20.54 -2.21
N PHE A 135 -7.14 20.16 -3.32
CA PHE A 135 -6.45 19.98 -4.60
C PHE A 135 -6.20 21.28 -5.38
N SER A 136 -6.81 22.41 -4.98
CA SER A 136 -6.55 23.69 -5.66
C SER A 136 -5.05 24.04 -5.61
N ASN A 137 -4.45 24.36 -6.76
CA ASN A 137 -3.03 24.76 -6.87
C ASN A 137 -2.04 23.73 -6.29
N LEU A 138 -2.35 22.45 -6.37
CA LEU A 138 -1.43 21.35 -6.03
C LEU A 138 -0.97 20.63 -7.29
N LYS A 139 0.27 20.16 -7.26
CA LYS A 139 0.73 19.05 -8.10
C LYS A 139 0.53 17.76 -7.34
N VAL A 140 0.23 16.68 -8.05
CA VAL A 140 -0.06 15.38 -7.46
C VAL A 140 0.83 14.32 -8.09
N ILE A 141 1.37 13.42 -7.26
CA ILE A 141 2.02 12.20 -7.70
C ILE A 141 1.10 11.03 -7.36
N LEU A 142 0.87 10.15 -8.33
CA LEU A 142 0.16 8.89 -8.17
C LEU A 142 1.08 7.72 -8.50
N LEU A 143 0.78 6.55 -7.94
CA LEU A 143 1.60 5.35 -8.11
C LEU A 143 1.36 4.65 -9.47
N ALA A 144 0.24 4.96 -10.14
CA ALA A 144 -0.15 4.32 -11.38
C ALA A 144 -1.13 5.20 -12.17
N GLU A 145 -1.16 5.06 -13.49
CA GLU A 145 -2.06 5.82 -14.37
C GLU A 145 -3.54 5.56 -14.03
N ASN A 146 -3.89 4.32 -13.77
CA ASN A 146 -5.25 3.92 -13.41
C ASN A 146 -5.80 4.61 -12.14
N LEU A 147 -4.92 5.08 -11.25
CA LEU A 147 -5.31 5.80 -10.03
C LEU A 147 -5.77 7.23 -10.30
N TYR A 148 -5.50 7.77 -11.50
CA TYR A 148 -6.00 9.10 -11.87
C TYR A 148 -7.52 9.22 -11.78
N LYS A 149 -8.25 8.13 -12.07
CA LYS A 149 -9.72 8.08 -11.97
C LYS A 149 -10.24 8.45 -10.57
N ASP A 150 -9.43 8.19 -9.53
CA ASP A 150 -9.80 8.47 -8.13
C ASP A 150 -9.85 9.99 -7.85
N ILE A 151 -9.03 10.79 -8.52
CA ILE A 151 -8.90 12.25 -8.29
C ILE A 151 -9.29 13.13 -9.47
N ALA A 152 -9.62 12.55 -10.63
CA ALA A 152 -9.87 13.26 -11.90
C ALA A 152 -10.91 14.38 -11.80
N LYS A 153 -11.85 14.30 -10.85
CA LYS A 153 -12.83 15.36 -10.57
C LYS A 153 -12.20 16.65 -10.07
N TYR A 154 -11.02 16.58 -9.45
CA TYR A 154 -10.42 17.70 -8.70
C TYR A 154 -9.08 18.16 -9.24
N VAL A 155 -8.38 17.32 -10.01
CA VAL A 155 -7.03 17.58 -10.50
C VAL A 155 -6.99 17.35 -12.01
N LYS A 156 -6.45 18.32 -12.75
CA LYS A 156 -6.24 18.15 -14.20
C LYS A 156 -5.10 17.16 -14.45
N ARG A 157 -5.18 16.43 -15.56
CA ARG A 157 -4.14 15.42 -15.92
C ARG A 157 -2.73 16.04 -16.02
N GLU A 158 -2.63 17.29 -16.50
CA GLU A 158 -1.37 18.05 -16.64
C GLU A 158 -0.68 18.35 -15.30
N ASP A 159 -1.44 18.27 -14.19
CA ASP A 159 -0.94 18.49 -12.82
C ASP A 159 -0.61 17.18 -12.10
N VAL A 160 -0.69 16.04 -12.80
CA VAL A 160 -0.45 14.71 -12.25
C VAL A 160 0.80 14.08 -12.84
N TYR A 161 1.66 13.61 -11.96
CA TYR A 161 2.85 12.82 -12.28
C TYR A 161 2.64 11.37 -11.85
N ILE A 162 3.19 10.42 -12.58
CA ILE A 162 3.16 9.01 -12.20
C ILE A 162 4.56 8.64 -11.69
N CYS A 163 4.59 8.12 -10.46
CA CYS A 163 5.80 7.61 -9.83
C CYS A 163 5.45 6.34 -9.06
N PRO A 164 5.67 5.16 -9.66
CA PRO A 164 5.39 3.89 -9.02
C PRO A 164 6.23 3.68 -7.75
N ASN A 165 5.71 2.92 -6.81
CA ASN A 165 6.51 2.41 -5.71
C ASN A 165 7.51 1.37 -6.23
N GLY A 166 8.65 1.27 -5.54
CA GLY A 166 9.64 0.22 -5.73
C GLY A 166 9.93 -0.52 -4.43
N ILE A 167 10.66 -1.60 -4.55
CA ILE A 167 11.26 -2.32 -3.43
C ILE A 167 12.78 -2.28 -3.58
N PRO A 168 13.55 -2.30 -2.47
CA PRO A 168 15.00 -2.48 -2.56
C PRO A 168 15.31 -3.80 -3.24
N SER A 169 16.16 -3.79 -4.25
CA SER A 169 16.65 -5.03 -4.85
C SER A 169 17.60 -5.72 -3.86
N SER A 170 17.25 -6.89 -3.43
CA SER A 170 18.17 -7.80 -2.75
C SER A 170 18.89 -8.61 -3.81
N CYS A 171 19.87 -8.02 -4.51
CA CYS A 171 20.74 -8.76 -5.45
C CYS A 171 21.45 -9.91 -4.72
N LYS A 172 20.72 -10.98 -4.46
CA LYS A 172 21.29 -12.24 -4.01
C LYS A 172 21.49 -13.09 -5.26
N GLU A 173 22.70 -13.09 -5.77
CA GLU A 173 23.14 -13.93 -6.91
C GLU A 173 22.87 -15.42 -6.72
N GLU A 174 22.55 -15.86 -5.51
CA GLU A 174 22.31 -17.27 -5.13
C GLU A 174 20.87 -17.78 -5.33
N MET A 175 20.03 -17.12 -6.14
CA MET A 175 18.64 -17.59 -6.37
C MET A 175 18.52 -18.66 -7.46
N GLU A 176 19.53 -19.51 -7.65
CA GLU A 176 19.50 -20.60 -8.66
C GLU A 176 18.93 -21.93 -8.17
N ALA A 177 18.47 -22.06 -6.94
CA ALA A 177 17.80 -23.26 -6.53
C ALA A 177 16.48 -23.43 -7.32
N ARG A 178 16.52 -24.24 -8.39
CA ARG A 178 15.30 -24.72 -9.07
C ARG A 178 14.41 -25.33 -8.01
N ARG A 179 13.19 -24.79 -7.89
CA ARG A 179 12.14 -25.39 -7.09
C ARG A 179 11.80 -26.72 -7.75
N ASN A 180 11.99 -27.81 -7.04
CA ASN A 180 11.64 -29.16 -7.50
C ASN A 180 10.44 -29.70 -6.72
N ASN A 181 9.45 -28.83 -6.46
CA ASN A 181 8.24 -29.26 -5.80
C ASN A 181 7.47 -30.23 -6.71
N VAL A 182 7.22 -31.45 -6.24
CA VAL A 182 6.39 -32.42 -6.94
C VAL A 182 4.93 -31.98 -6.98
N ILE A 183 4.50 -31.31 -5.90
CA ILE A 183 3.17 -30.72 -5.75
C ILE A 183 3.33 -29.22 -5.80
N PRO A 184 2.59 -28.48 -6.65
CA PRO A 184 2.66 -27.01 -6.71
C PRO A 184 2.35 -26.34 -5.37
N HIS A 185 3.22 -25.44 -4.94
CA HIS A 185 3.10 -24.64 -3.74
C HIS A 185 2.58 -23.23 -4.10
N LEU A 186 1.33 -22.94 -3.75
CA LEU A 186 0.71 -21.65 -3.89
C LEU A 186 0.98 -20.81 -2.64
N LEU A 187 1.25 -19.53 -2.83
CA LEU A 187 1.50 -18.57 -1.74
C LEU A 187 0.56 -17.38 -1.82
N PHE A 188 -0.13 -17.11 -0.72
CA PHE A 188 -0.87 -15.85 -0.49
C PHE A 188 -0.19 -15.08 0.65
N LEU A 189 0.06 -13.79 0.46
CA LEU A 189 0.68 -12.93 1.48
C LEU A 189 -0.05 -11.60 1.60
N SER A 190 -0.87 -11.47 2.64
CA SER A 190 -1.53 -10.24 3.07
C SER A 190 -2.18 -10.45 4.43
N ASN A 191 -2.51 -9.38 5.15
CA ASN A 191 -3.40 -9.49 6.29
C ASN A 191 -4.74 -10.14 5.88
N LEU A 192 -5.37 -10.86 6.81
CA LEU A 192 -6.64 -11.55 6.57
C LEU A 192 -7.81 -10.56 6.45
N LEU A 193 -7.82 -9.80 5.35
CA LEU A 193 -8.89 -8.88 4.97
C LEU A 193 -9.69 -9.49 3.82
N ILE A 194 -11.01 -9.42 3.88
CA ILE A 194 -11.90 -9.91 2.82
C ILE A 194 -11.55 -9.27 1.48
N SER A 195 -11.27 -7.97 1.50
CA SER A 195 -10.91 -7.19 0.31
C SER A 195 -9.58 -7.59 -0.34
N LYS A 196 -8.72 -8.34 0.36
CA LYS A 196 -7.48 -8.90 -0.20
C LYS A 196 -7.69 -10.22 -0.94
N GLY A 197 -8.93 -10.70 -0.99
CA GLY A 197 -9.33 -11.87 -1.76
C GLY A 197 -9.13 -13.20 -1.04
N VAL A 198 -9.02 -13.20 0.29
CA VAL A 198 -8.87 -14.42 1.11
C VAL A 198 -9.97 -15.44 0.77
N ILE A 199 -11.23 -15.01 0.81
CA ILE A 199 -12.37 -15.90 0.53
C ILE A 199 -12.41 -16.30 -0.95
N VAL A 200 -12.11 -15.38 -1.86
CA VAL A 200 -12.07 -15.66 -3.31
C VAL A 200 -11.03 -16.75 -3.62
N LEU A 201 -9.85 -16.68 -2.98
CA LEU A 201 -8.84 -17.71 -3.14
C LEU A 201 -9.29 -19.04 -2.58
N LEU A 202 -9.88 -19.08 -1.38
CA LEU A 202 -10.41 -20.33 -0.81
C LEU A 202 -11.49 -20.96 -1.71
N ASP A 203 -12.38 -20.16 -2.32
CA ASP A 203 -13.37 -20.64 -3.28
C ASP A 203 -12.71 -21.20 -4.55
N ALA A 204 -11.68 -20.55 -5.07
CA ALA A 204 -10.92 -21.04 -6.23
C ALA A 204 -10.17 -22.35 -5.91
N LEU A 205 -9.56 -22.47 -4.72
CA LEU A 205 -8.91 -23.69 -4.28
C LEU A 205 -9.90 -24.85 -4.13
N LYS A 206 -11.12 -24.60 -3.70
CA LYS A 206 -12.20 -25.59 -3.70
C LYS A 206 -12.50 -26.10 -5.11
N ILE A 207 -12.63 -25.19 -6.08
CA ILE A 207 -12.83 -25.57 -7.50
C ILE A 207 -11.68 -26.42 -8.02
N LEU A 208 -10.41 -26.09 -7.70
CA LEU A 208 -9.26 -26.89 -8.09
C LEU A 208 -9.30 -28.30 -7.48
N LYS A 209 -9.66 -28.41 -6.19
CA LYS A 209 -9.83 -29.69 -5.51
C LYS A 209 -10.93 -30.54 -6.17
N GLU A 210 -12.08 -29.95 -6.46
CA GLU A 210 -13.20 -30.63 -7.14
C GLU A 210 -12.84 -31.10 -8.56
N LYS A 211 -11.85 -30.46 -9.19
CA LYS A 211 -11.25 -30.87 -10.48
C LYS A 211 -10.07 -31.83 -10.31
N GLU A 212 -9.83 -32.33 -9.10
CA GLU A 212 -8.77 -33.31 -8.76
C GLU A 212 -7.33 -32.80 -9.00
N TYR A 213 -7.12 -31.49 -9.03
CA TYR A 213 -5.75 -30.94 -9.06
C TYR A 213 -5.08 -31.12 -7.69
N THR A 214 -3.80 -31.50 -7.72
CA THR A 214 -2.96 -31.56 -6.51
C THR A 214 -2.21 -30.26 -6.32
N PHE A 215 -2.27 -29.68 -5.13
CA PHE A 215 -1.58 -28.47 -4.74
C PHE A 215 -1.50 -28.36 -3.21
N VAL A 216 -0.68 -27.46 -2.70
CA VAL A 216 -0.76 -26.94 -1.34
C VAL A 216 -0.78 -25.41 -1.39
N CYS A 217 -1.47 -24.78 -0.46
CA CYS A 217 -1.56 -23.32 -0.40
C CYS A 217 -1.23 -22.80 1.00
N GLN A 218 -0.32 -21.84 1.08
CA GLN A 218 0.09 -21.21 2.33
C GLN A 218 -0.42 -19.77 2.38
N PHE A 219 -1.12 -19.44 3.47
CA PHE A 219 -1.57 -18.08 3.77
C PHE A 219 -0.68 -17.46 4.84
N ILE A 220 -0.13 -16.28 4.54
CA ILE A 220 0.74 -15.52 5.44
C ILE A 220 0.16 -14.12 5.62
N GLY A 221 0.06 -13.69 6.87
CA GLY A 221 -0.38 -12.33 7.20
C GLY A 221 -0.95 -12.21 8.60
N GLY A 222 -1.23 -11.00 9.01
CA GLY A 222 -1.83 -10.74 10.32
C GLY A 222 -3.35 -10.98 10.31
N GLU A 223 -3.86 -11.41 11.46
CA GLU A 223 -5.29 -11.39 11.74
C GLU A 223 -5.85 -9.97 11.73
N THR A 224 -7.13 -9.85 11.44
CA THR A 224 -7.85 -8.57 11.44
C THR A 224 -9.19 -8.70 12.19
N ALA A 225 -9.89 -7.58 12.35
CA ALA A 225 -11.25 -7.60 12.88
C ALA A 225 -12.26 -8.27 11.92
N GLU A 226 -11.91 -8.43 10.62
CA GLU A 226 -12.76 -9.08 9.63
C GLU A 226 -12.60 -10.60 9.66
N ILE A 227 -11.34 -11.08 9.78
CA ILE A 227 -11.02 -12.51 9.82
C ILE A 227 -9.88 -12.74 10.80
N ASN A 228 -10.14 -13.49 11.85
CA ASN A 228 -9.12 -14.04 12.76
C ASN A 228 -8.78 -15.50 12.37
N ALA A 229 -7.80 -16.10 13.06
CA ALA A 229 -7.36 -17.47 12.76
C ALA A 229 -8.48 -18.50 12.89
N VAL A 230 -9.33 -18.37 13.90
CA VAL A 230 -10.47 -19.30 14.09
C VAL A 230 -11.43 -19.24 12.92
N GLN A 231 -11.85 -18.03 12.56
CA GLN A 231 -12.76 -17.80 11.42
C GLN A 231 -12.13 -18.24 10.09
N PHE A 232 -10.82 -18.05 9.93
CA PHE A 232 -10.12 -18.54 8.74
C PHE A 232 -10.17 -20.06 8.63
N PHE A 233 -9.88 -20.79 9.71
CA PHE A 233 -9.96 -22.25 9.70
C PHE A 233 -11.39 -22.78 9.57
N GLU A 234 -12.38 -22.07 10.08
CA GLU A 234 -13.81 -22.39 9.81
C GLU A 234 -14.12 -22.30 8.31
N GLU A 235 -13.65 -21.25 7.62
CA GLU A 235 -13.83 -21.10 6.17
C GLU A 235 -13.04 -22.14 5.36
N VAL A 236 -11.87 -22.57 5.83
CA VAL A 236 -11.09 -23.68 5.24
C VAL A 236 -11.84 -25.01 5.39
N ASN A 237 -12.31 -25.32 6.62
CA ASN A 237 -13.04 -26.56 6.92
C ASN A 237 -14.37 -26.66 6.14
N LYS A 238 -15.11 -25.57 6.05
CA LYS A 238 -16.37 -25.46 5.29
C LYS A 238 -16.19 -25.80 3.80
N ARG A 239 -14.97 -25.62 3.27
CA ARG A 239 -14.60 -25.94 1.89
C ARG A 239 -13.85 -27.27 1.77
N GLU A 240 -13.70 -27.99 2.87
CA GLU A 240 -12.96 -29.27 2.94
C GLU A 240 -11.49 -29.13 2.49
N LEU A 241 -10.84 -28.01 2.79
CA LEU A 241 -9.47 -27.71 2.34
C LEU A 241 -8.40 -27.95 3.43
N SER A 242 -8.75 -28.60 4.55
CA SER A 242 -7.89 -28.70 5.74
C SER A 242 -6.54 -29.37 5.47
N ASP A 243 -6.49 -30.30 4.52
CA ASP A 243 -5.25 -31.01 4.15
C ASP A 243 -4.40 -30.26 3.12
N LEU A 244 -4.94 -29.20 2.50
CA LEU A 244 -4.32 -28.48 1.39
C LEU A 244 -3.92 -27.04 1.75
N VAL A 245 -4.54 -26.46 2.79
CA VAL A 245 -4.38 -25.06 3.16
C VAL A 245 -3.78 -24.91 4.55
N THR A 246 -2.74 -24.11 4.66
CA THR A 246 -2.12 -23.75 5.93
C THR A 246 -2.12 -22.24 6.14
N TYR A 247 -2.34 -21.80 7.39
CA TYR A 247 -2.17 -20.42 7.81
C TYR A 247 -1.06 -20.35 8.85
N VAL A 248 -0.04 -19.56 8.59
CA VAL A 248 1.17 -19.47 9.42
C VAL A 248 1.30 -18.17 10.19
N GLY A 249 0.26 -17.32 10.16
CA GLY A 249 0.27 -16.06 10.86
C GLY A 249 1.16 -14.99 10.18
N ARG A 250 1.41 -13.91 10.89
CA ARG A 250 2.25 -12.81 10.39
C ARG A 250 3.72 -13.20 10.41
N LYS A 251 4.39 -13.02 9.28
CA LYS A 251 5.83 -13.19 9.09
C LYS A 251 6.48 -11.90 8.65
N VAL A 252 7.72 -11.67 9.06
CA VAL A 252 8.47 -10.46 8.73
C VAL A 252 9.92 -10.79 8.35
N ARG A 253 10.53 -9.95 7.51
CA ARG A 253 11.93 -10.08 7.08
C ARG A 253 12.26 -11.48 6.57
N GLU A 254 13.35 -12.09 7.07
CA GLU A 254 13.90 -13.39 6.63
C GLU A 254 12.87 -14.52 6.74
N GLU A 255 11.99 -14.50 7.74
CA GLU A 255 10.93 -15.51 7.83
C GLU A 255 9.99 -15.47 6.62
N LYS A 256 9.63 -14.25 6.15
CA LYS A 256 8.78 -14.06 4.97
C LYS A 256 9.49 -14.52 3.69
N GLU A 257 10.79 -14.26 3.58
CA GLU A 257 11.61 -14.66 2.44
C GLU A 257 11.61 -16.19 2.21
N ALA A 258 11.66 -16.96 3.30
CA ALA A 258 11.66 -18.41 3.21
C ALA A 258 10.43 -18.96 2.45
N PHE A 259 9.26 -18.34 2.65
CA PHE A 259 8.03 -18.73 1.95
C PHE A 259 8.04 -18.36 0.47
N PHE A 260 8.57 -17.19 0.11
CA PHE A 260 8.74 -16.83 -1.30
C PHE A 260 9.70 -17.78 -2.02
N ARG A 261 10.75 -18.27 -1.33
CA ARG A 261 11.70 -19.24 -1.89
C ARG A 261 11.09 -20.62 -2.10
N GLN A 262 10.15 -21.04 -1.27
CA GLN A 262 9.51 -22.35 -1.32
C GLN A 262 8.32 -22.41 -2.29
N ALA A 263 7.66 -21.27 -2.51
CA ALA A 263 6.48 -21.21 -3.37
C ALA A 263 6.82 -21.35 -4.85
N ASP A 264 5.89 -21.86 -5.65
CA ASP A 264 5.96 -21.94 -7.11
C ASP A 264 5.14 -20.83 -7.76
N ILE A 265 4.03 -20.44 -7.16
CA ILE A 265 3.10 -19.42 -7.68
C ILE A 265 2.67 -18.51 -6.55
N PHE A 266 2.70 -17.21 -6.79
CA PHE A 266 2.14 -16.21 -5.90
C PHE A 266 0.74 -15.80 -6.36
N VAL A 267 -0.24 -15.84 -5.44
CA VAL A 267 -1.65 -15.57 -5.76
C VAL A 267 -2.17 -14.46 -4.87
N PHE A 268 -2.58 -13.34 -5.48
CA PHE A 268 -3.08 -12.16 -4.77
C PHE A 268 -4.35 -11.59 -5.43
N PRO A 269 -5.53 -12.25 -5.26
CA PRO A 269 -6.77 -11.89 -5.94
C PRO A 269 -7.52 -10.74 -5.23
N THR A 270 -6.79 -9.69 -4.90
CA THR A 270 -7.33 -8.52 -4.20
C THR A 270 -8.31 -7.75 -5.07
N TYR A 271 -9.36 -7.19 -4.45
CA TYR A 271 -10.27 -6.27 -5.14
C TYR A 271 -10.32 -4.87 -4.52
N TYR A 272 -9.42 -4.61 -3.55
CA TYR A 272 -9.14 -3.28 -3.05
C TYR A 272 -7.66 -3.14 -2.70
N GLU A 273 -6.89 -2.58 -3.63
CA GLU A 273 -5.46 -2.34 -3.50
C GLU A 273 -5.12 -0.99 -4.18
N THR A 274 -4.09 -0.32 -3.69
CA THR A 274 -3.58 0.89 -4.34
C THR A 274 -2.50 0.55 -5.35
N PHE A 275 -1.50 -0.23 -4.96
CA PHE A 275 -0.38 -0.56 -5.84
C PHE A 275 -0.04 -2.05 -5.86
N GLY A 276 0.00 -2.70 -4.69
CA GLY A 276 0.29 -4.13 -4.60
C GLY A 276 1.77 -4.47 -4.54
N LEU A 277 2.52 -3.81 -3.66
CA LEU A 277 3.96 -4.05 -3.45
C LEU A 277 4.33 -5.53 -3.29
N VAL A 278 3.43 -6.33 -2.71
CA VAL A 278 3.66 -7.76 -2.50
C VAL A 278 3.84 -8.53 -3.82
N ASN A 279 3.28 -8.04 -4.93
CA ASN A 279 3.51 -8.62 -6.25
C ASN A 279 4.96 -8.40 -6.69
N LEU A 280 5.53 -7.21 -6.45
CA LEU A 280 6.95 -6.95 -6.72
C LEU A 280 7.85 -7.81 -5.83
N GLU A 281 7.48 -7.95 -4.55
CA GLU A 281 8.21 -8.83 -3.63
C GLU A 281 8.23 -10.28 -4.14
N ALA A 282 7.10 -10.80 -4.64
CA ALA A 282 7.03 -12.14 -5.23
C ALA A 282 7.86 -12.26 -6.51
N MET A 283 7.81 -11.24 -7.38
CA MET A 283 8.58 -11.21 -8.63
C MET A 283 10.09 -11.13 -8.39
N GLU A 284 10.54 -10.49 -7.29
CA GLU A 284 11.96 -10.52 -6.89
C GLU A 284 12.45 -11.95 -6.67
N TYR A 285 11.56 -12.85 -6.17
CA TYR A 285 11.84 -14.29 -6.03
C TYR A 285 11.50 -15.10 -7.29
N LYS A 286 11.33 -14.45 -8.45
CA LYS A 286 11.01 -15.09 -9.74
C LYS A 286 9.74 -15.94 -9.71
N LEU A 287 8.77 -15.57 -8.85
CA LEU A 287 7.47 -16.21 -8.81
C LEU A 287 6.57 -15.66 -9.93
N PRO A 288 5.93 -16.50 -10.72
CA PRO A 288 4.79 -16.08 -11.52
C PRO A 288 3.68 -15.61 -10.58
N VAL A 289 3.05 -14.50 -10.95
CA VAL A 289 2.04 -13.84 -10.12
C VAL A 289 0.67 -13.98 -10.77
N ILE A 290 -0.33 -14.39 -9.99
CA ILE A 290 -1.74 -14.30 -10.38
C ILE A 290 -2.39 -13.21 -9.52
N SER A 291 -2.92 -12.17 -10.14
CA SER A 291 -3.53 -11.05 -9.43
C SER A 291 -4.72 -10.46 -10.22
N THR A 292 -5.16 -9.27 -9.87
CA THR A 292 -6.33 -8.62 -10.49
C THR A 292 -5.96 -7.30 -11.15
N ASN A 293 -6.88 -6.75 -11.96
CA ASN A 293 -6.73 -5.42 -12.56
C ASN A 293 -7.02 -4.26 -11.59
N GLU A 294 -6.72 -4.42 -10.29
CA GLU A 294 -7.03 -3.43 -9.25
C GLU A 294 -5.90 -2.42 -9.04
N GLY A 295 -6.25 -1.14 -8.92
CA GLY A 295 -5.30 -0.06 -8.62
C GLY A 295 -4.15 0.02 -9.62
N GLY A 296 -2.92 -0.03 -9.09
CA GLY A 296 -1.67 -0.03 -9.88
C GLY A 296 -1.14 -1.42 -10.22
N ILE A 297 -1.86 -2.48 -9.89
CA ILE A 297 -1.41 -3.85 -10.19
C ILE A 297 -1.15 -4.07 -11.69
N PRO A 298 -1.97 -3.55 -12.65
CA PRO A 298 -1.69 -3.70 -14.07
C PRO A 298 -0.39 -3.04 -14.56
N ASP A 299 0.17 -2.12 -13.77
CA ASP A 299 1.48 -1.53 -14.08
C ASP A 299 2.64 -2.46 -13.67
N ILE A 300 2.38 -3.40 -12.73
CA ILE A 300 3.33 -4.39 -12.22
C ILE A 300 3.18 -5.72 -12.97
N VAL A 301 1.94 -6.24 -13.02
CA VAL A 301 1.61 -7.54 -13.60
C VAL A 301 1.07 -7.31 -15.02
N LYS A 302 1.82 -7.79 -16.02
CA LYS A 302 1.43 -7.78 -17.43
C LYS A 302 0.86 -9.15 -17.77
N ASP A 303 -0.44 -9.16 -18.10
CA ASP A 303 -1.18 -10.40 -18.37
C ASP A 303 -0.54 -11.19 -19.53
N GLY A 304 -0.25 -12.46 -19.28
CA GLY A 304 0.41 -13.36 -20.22
C GLY A 304 1.92 -13.15 -20.41
N GLU A 305 2.55 -12.13 -19.78
CA GLU A 305 3.98 -11.86 -19.91
C GLU A 305 4.76 -12.26 -18.63
N ASN A 306 4.45 -11.63 -17.51
CA ASN A 306 5.12 -11.86 -16.24
C ASN A 306 4.18 -12.36 -15.12
N GLY A 307 2.91 -12.58 -15.46
CA GLY A 307 1.87 -13.08 -14.57
C GLY A 307 0.54 -13.18 -15.30
N LEU A 308 -0.51 -13.45 -14.54
CA LEU A 308 -1.89 -13.51 -15.05
C LEU A 308 -2.79 -12.54 -14.29
N ILE A 309 -3.75 -11.97 -15.00
CA ILE A 309 -4.77 -11.07 -14.44
C ILE A 309 -6.12 -11.78 -14.46
N CYS A 310 -6.67 -12.03 -13.29
CA CYS A 310 -8.03 -12.56 -13.14
C CYS A 310 -9.06 -11.46 -12.85
N GLU A 311 -10.33 -11.80 -13.02
CA GLU A 311 -11.44 -10.93 -12.66
C GLU A 311 -11.58 -10.82 -11.15
N LYS A 312 -11.91 -9.60 -10.69
CA LYS A 312 -12.12 -9.35 -9.26
C LYS A 312 -13.33 -10.12 -8.75
N GLN A 313 -13.21 -10.70 -7.55
CA GLN A 313 -14.28 -11.42 -6.88
C GLN A 313 -14.85 -12.59 -7.71
N ASN A 314 -14.07 -13.14 -8.63
CA ASN A 314 -14.47 -14.27 -9.48
C ASN A 314 -13.50 -15.46 -9.27
N PRO A 315 -13.88 -16.44 -8.42
CA PRO A 315 -13.05 -17.61 -8.15
C PRO A 315 -12.90 -18.55 -9.36
N VAL A 316 -13.81 -18.47 -10.34
CA VAL A 316 -13.73 -19.28 -11.57
C VAL A 316 -12.70 -18.70 -12.54
N SER A 317 -12.55 -17.37 -12.55
CA SER A 317 -11.53 -16.67 -13.34
C SER A 317 -10.14 -16.84 -12.74
N LEU A 318 -10.06 -17.00 -11.41
CA LEU A 318 -8.81 -17.24 -10.67
C LEU A 318 -8.30 -18.65 -10.86
#